data_20a463317cddbe8dbe15aa57c1a0a9a1
#
_entry.id   20a463317cddbe8dbe15aa57c1a0a9a1
#
_cell.length_a   1.000
_cell.length_b   1.000
_cell.length_c   1.000
_cell.angle_alpha   90.00
_cell.angle_beta   90.00
_cell.angle_gamma   90.00
#
_symmetry.space_group_name_H-M   'P 1'
#
loop_
_entity.id
_entity.type
_entity.pdbx_description
1 polymer ?
#
loop_
_entity_poly.entity_id
_entity_poly.type
_entity_poly.pdbx_seq_one_letter_code
_entity_poly.pdbx_strand_id
1 'polypeptide(L)'
;MGAGRDLHGRRKDGSQVLVEIGLNPIETDEGLFVLASVVDISARKQAEEELRRSNEELERFAYVASHDLQEPLRTVASYVQLLARRYRDRLDKDAGEFIDFAVQGSLRMQRLIEDLLTFSRVGTRGGALVPIDSGTALEAAIASLRASIDEAQAIITHDRLPAVLADPVQLEHLFTNLVGNAIKFRGAVAPRVHVGAALDGGRWILSVRDNGIGIDPQYFERIFVIFQRLHGREEYPGTGIGLAICKKIVERHGGRIWVESQPGSGTTFFFTLAAASESP
;
A
#
# COMPACT_ATOMS: atom_id res chain seq x y z
N MET A 1 3.39 -31.11 2.64
CA MET A 1 3.80 -31.96 1.50
C MET A 1 2.72 -31.89 0.44
N GLY A 2 3.05 -31.57 -0.82
CA GLY A 2 2.13 -31.66 -1.97
C GLY A 2 1.10 -30.54 -2.10
N ALA A 3 1.39 -29.33 -1.63
CA ALA A 3 0.59 -28.17 -2.00
C ALA A 3 0.87 -27.79 -3.46
N GLY A 4 -0.17 -27.78 -4.32
CA GLY A 4 -0.08 -27.06 -5.57
C GLY A 4 -0.24 -27.84 -6.88
N ARG A 5 -0.73 -29.08 -6.88
CA ARG A 5 -1.20 -29.71 -8.12
C ARG A 5 -2.71 -29.87 -8.06
N ASP A 6 -3.42 -29.15 -8.92
CA ASP A 6 -4.84 -29.38 -9.13
C ASP A 6 -5.00 -30.82 -9.66
N LEU A 7 -5.53 -31.70 -8.83
CA LEU A 7 -5.76 -33.08 -9.17
C LEU A 7 -7.19 -33.24 -9.71
N HIS A 8 -7.34 -34.03 -10.77
CA HIS A 8 -8.65 -34.32 -11.35
C HIS A 8 -9.05 -35.73 -10.97
N GLY A 9 -10.15 -35.83 -10.22
CA GLY A 9 -10.86 -37.08 -9.96
C GLY A 9 -11.85 -37.38 -11.11
N ARG A 10 -12.25 -38.63 -11.25
CA ARG A 10 -13.29 -39.03 -12.20
C ARG A 10 -14.48 -39.57 -11.41
N ARG A 11 -15.65 -39.01 -11.63
CA ARG A 11 -16.90 -39.48 -11.03
C ARG A 11 -17.40 -40.77 -11.71
N LYS A 12 -18.36 -41.45 -11.09
CA LYS A 12 -18.94 -42.68 -11.65
C LYS A 12 -19.64 -42.48 -13.02
N ASP A 13 -20.16 -41.28 -13.26
CA ASP A 13 -20.79 -40.87 -14.52
C ASP A 13 -19.77 -40.48 -15.62
N GLY A 14 -18.47 -40.55 -15.28
CA GLY A 14 -17.38 -40.25 -16.22
C GLY A 14 -16.95 -38.77 -16.21
N SER A 15 -17.66 -37.89 -15.52
CA SER A 15 -17.29 -36.47 -15.41
C SER A 15 -16.01 -36.26 -14.58
N GLN A 16 -15.25 -35.20 -14.91
CA GLN A 16 -14.08 -34.80 -14.13
C GLN A 16 -14.49 -33.84 -13.00
N VAL A 17 -13.80 -33.98 -11.90
CA VAL A 17 -13.99 -33.12 -10.71
C VAL A 17 -12.63 -32.72 -10.16
N LEU A 18 -12.47 -31.46 -9.81
CA LEU A 18 -11.28 -30.97 -9.14
C LEU A 18 -11.28 -31.46 -7.68
N VAL A 19 -10.21 -32.14 -7.28
CA VAL A 19 -10.11 -32.70 -5.93
C VAL A 19 -8.81 -32.29 -5.25
N GLU A 20 -8.91 -32.07 -3.94
CA GLU A 20 -7.77 -31.97 -3.04
C GLU A 20 -7.63 -33.31 -2.30
N ILE A 21 -6.43 -33.87 -2.33
CA ILE A 21 -6.13 -35.16 -1.69
C ILE A 21 -5.17 -34.92 -0.54
N GLY A 22 -5.61 -35.19 0.68
CA GLY A 22 -4.77 -35.23 1.87
C GLY A 22 -4.41 -36.68 2.21
N LEU A 23 -3.13 -36.95 2.48
CA LEU A 23 -2.63 -38.26 2.90
C LEU A 23 -1.99 -38.13 4.28
N ASN A 24 -2.55 -38.82 5.27
CA ASN A 24 -2.05 -38.84 6.65
C ASN A 24 -1.70 -40.28 7.04
N PRO A 25 -0.43 -40.57 7.38
CA PRO A 25 -0.08 -41.86 7.93
C PRO A 25 -0.65 -42.01 9.35
N ILE A 26 -1.19 -43.19 9.64
CA ILE A 26 -1.71 -43.60 10.96
C ILE A 26 -1.02 -44.89 11.35
N GLU A 27 -0.37 -44.91 12.50
CA GLU A 27 0.16 -46.13 13.11
C GLU A 27 -0.94 -46.78 13.96
N THR A 28 -1.15 -48.07 13.77
CA THR A 28 -2.08 -48.89 14.56
C THR A 28 -1.37 -50.16 15.00
N ASP A 29 -1.98 -50.92 15.91
CA ASP A 29 -1.45 -52.22 16.34
C ASP A 29 -1.33 -53.26 15.21
N GLU A 30 -2.02 -53.03 14.09
CA GLU A 30 -1.99 -53.88 12.89
C GLU A 30 -0.98 -53.43 11.82
N GLY A 31 -0.29 -52.26 12.05
CA GLY A 31 0.69 -51.69 11.16
C GLY A 31 0.44 -50.25 10.71
N LEU A 32 1.19 -49.80 9.70
CA LEU A 32 1.11 -48.46 9.16
C LEU A 32 0.00 -48.39 8.09
N PHE A 33 -1.00 -47.56 8.34
CA PHE A 33 -2.07 -47.26 7.39
C PHE A 33 -1.93 -45.81 6.88
N VAL A 34 -2.48 -45.53 5.72
CA VAL A 34 -2.57 -44.18 5.17
C VAL A 34 -4.03 -43.78 5.01
N LEU A 35 -4.46 -42.81 5.80
CA LEU A 35 -5.76 -42.19 5.62
C LEU A 35 -5.68 -41.20 4.45
N ALA A 36 -6.47 -41.46 3.40
CA ALA A 36 -6.63 -40.54 2.28
C ALA A 36 -7.96 -39.78 2.42
N SER A 37 -7.89 -38.46 2.50
CA SER A 37 -9.07 -37.60 2.39
C SER A 37 -9.14 -37.04 0.97
N VAL A 38 -10.32 -37.12 0.34
CA VAL A 38 -10.57 -36.58 -1.00
C VAL A 38 -11.72 -35.59 -0.91
N VAL A 39 -11.43 -34.32 -1.19
CA VAL A 39 -12.39 -33.24 -1.09
C VAL A 39 -12.63 -32.64 -2.48
N ASP A 40 -13.89 -32.54 -2.90
CA ASP A 40 -14.27 -31.82 -4.11
C ASP A 40 -14.12 -30.31 -3.86
N ILE A 41 -13.19 -29.68 -4.58
CA ILE A 41 -12.88 -28.25 -4.46
C ILE A 41 -13.42 -27.43 -5.64
N SER A 42 -14.26 -28.01 -6.50
CA SER A 42 -14.76 -27.34 -7.71
C SER A 42 -15.51 -26.04 -7.39
N ALA A 43 -16.43 -26.08 -6.42
CA ALA A 43 -17.20 -24.88 -6.02
C ALA A 43 -16.29 -23.78 -5.40
N ARG A 44 -15.29 -24.18 -4.60
CA ARG A 44 -14.33 -23.25 -4.00
C ARG A 44 -13.49 -22.58 -5.11
N LYS A 45 -12.96 -23.35 -6.03
CA LYS A 45 -12.15 -22.84 -7.16
C LYS A 45 -12.98 -21.95 -8.10
N GLN A 46 -14.23 -22.30 -8.35
CA GLN A 46 -15.11 -21.46 -9.16
C GLN A 46 -15.37 -20.11 -8.47
N ALA A 47 -15.69 -20.11 -7.18
CA ALA A 47 -15.90 -18.86 -6.43
C ALA A 47 -14.63 -17.99 -6.35
N GLU A 48 -13.46 -18.61 -6.15
CA GLU A 48 -12.16 -17.93 -6.19
C GLU A 48 -11.90 -17.28 -7.56
N GLU A 49 -12.19 -17.98 -8.64
CA GLU A 49 -12.01 -17.48 -10.02
C GLU A 49 -13.00 -16.37 -10.38
N GLU A 50 -14.27 -16.50 -9.98
CA GLU A 50 -15.29 -15.46 -10.15
C GLU A 50 -14.91 -14.19 -9.38
N LEU A 51 -14.44 -14.33 -8.13
CA LEU A 51 -13.99 -13.22 -7.31
C LEU A 51 -12.76 -12.54 -7.93
N ARG A 52 -11.79 -13.33 -8.41
CA ARG A 52 -10.60 -12.83 -9.09
C ARG A 52 -10.99 -12.02 -10.33
N ARG A 53 -11.86 -12.57 -11.18
CA ARG A 53 -12.32 -11.91 -12.40
C ARG A 53 -13.08 -10.62 -12.09
N SER A 54 -13.99 -10.64 -11.13
CA SER A 54 -14.73 -9.44 -10.71
C SER A 54 -13.78 -8.36 -10.18
N ASN A 55 -12.75 -8.73 -9.42
CA ASN A 55 -11.76 -7.80 -8.92
C ASN A 55 -10.92 -7.18 -10.06
N GLU A 56 -10.50 -7.99 -11.04
CA GLU A 56 -9.78 -7.51 -12.22
C GLU A 56 -10.63 -6.56 -13.08
N GLU A 57 -11.92 -6.86 -13.27
CA GLU A 57 -12.86 -5.99 -13.98
C GLU A 57 -13.06 -4.65 -13.24
N LEU A 58 -13.20 -4.68 -11.90
CA LEU A 58 -13.30 -3.47 -11.08
C LEU A 58 -12.03 -2.62 -11.14
N GLU A 59 -10.86 -3.25 -11.08
CA GLU A 59 -9.57 -2.55 -11.19
C GLU A 59 -9.40 -1.91 -12.59
N ARG A 60 -9.79 -2.63 -13.63
CA ARG A 60 -9.77 -2.10 -15.01
C ARG A 60 -10.73 -0.92 -15.18
N PHE A 61 -11.93 -1.03 -14.62
CA PHE A 61 -12.89 0.07 -14.63
C PHE A 61 -12.34 1.31 -13.91
N ALA A 62 -11.80 1.13 -12.70
CA ALA A 62 -11.20 2.22 -11.93
C ALA A 62 -10.05 2.89 -12.69
N TYR A 63 -9.24 2.10 -13.42
CA TYR A 63 -8.15 2.61 -14.25
C TYR A 63 -8.67 3.48 -15.40
N VAL A 64 -9.61 2.96 -16.21
CA VAL A 64 -10.15 3.68 -17.37
C VAL A 64 -10.87 4.96 -16.94
N ALA A 65 -11.76 4.85 -15.94
CA ALA A 65 -12.49 6.00 -15.42
C ALA A 65 -11.54 7.08 -14.86
N SER A 66 -10.49 6.68 -14.17
CA SER A 66 -9.51 7.62 -13.63
C SER A 66 -8.71 8.32 -14.71
N HIS A 67 -8.29 7.60 -15.75
CA HIS A 67 -7.60 8.17 -16.90
C HIS A 67 -8.47 9.24 -17.60
N ASP A 68 -9.73 8.91 -17.85
CA ASP A 68 -10.66 9.78 -18.56
C ASP A 68 -11.09 11.01 -17.73
N LEU A 69 -10.95 10.93 -16.40
CA LEU A 69 -11.13 12.06 -15.49
C LEU A 69 -9.89 12.95 -15.38
N GLN A 70 -8.69 12.43 -15.59
CA GLN A 70 -7.45 13.21 -15.48
C GLN A 70 -7.35 14.31 -16.56
N GLU A 71 -7.71 14.01 -17.80
CA GLU A 71 -7.55 14.93 -18.92
C GLU A 71 -8.42 16.20 -18.79
N PRO A 72 -9.74 16.11 -18.57
CA PRO A 72 -10.57 17.30 -18.37
C PRO A 72 -10.17 18.08 -17.13
N LEU A 73 -9.77 17.38 -16.05
CA LEU A 73 -9.37 18.03 -14.81
C LEU A 73 -8.05 18.80 -14.98
N ARG A 74 -7.08 18.25 -15.73
CA ARG A 74 -5.84 18.95 -16.09
C ARG A 74 -6.12 20.23 -16.86
N THR A 75 -7.09 20.17 -17.77
CA THR A 75 -7.52 21.34 -18.55
C THR A 75 -8.12 22.41 -17.63
N VAL A 76 -9.04 22.04 -16.73
CA VAL A 76 -9.64 22.97 -15.76
C VAL A 76 -8.55 23.60 -14.88
N ALA A 77 -7.68 22.78 -14.29
CA ALA A 77 -6.59 23.28 -13.43
C ALA A 77 -5.68 24.27 -14.18
N SER A 78 -5.31 23.95 -15.43
CA SER A 78 -4.44 24.80 -16.24
C SER A 78 -5.09 26.16 -16.53
N TYR A 79 -6.36 26.19 -16.92
CA TYR A 79 -7.05 27.46 -17.22
C TYR A 79 -7.30 28.29 -15.97
N VAL A 80 -7.66 27.67 -14.83
CA VAL A 80 -7.85 28.39 -13.57
C VAL A 80 -6.51 28.96 -13.07
N GLN A 81 -5.39 28.22 -13.21
CA GLN A 81 -4.04 28.74 -12.89
C GLN A 81 -3.64 29.88 -13.84
N LEU A 82 -4.01 29.80 -15.12
CA LEU A 82 -3.73 30.87 -16.08
C LEU A 82 -4.52 32.14 -15.73
N LEU A 83 -5.79 32.00 -15.33
CA LEU A 83 -6.61 33.11 -14.82
C LEU A 83 -5.96 33.74 -13.59
N ALA A 84 -5.53 32.92 -12.61
CA ALA A 84 -4.80 33.40 -11.44
C ALA A 84 -3.57 34.24 -11.82
N ARG A 85 -2.71 33.72 -12.72
CA ARG A 85 -1.47 34.40 -13.13
C ARG A 85 -1.72 35.69 -13.91
N ARG A 86 -2.73 35.70 -14.81
CA ARG A 86 -2.91 36.79 -15.78
C ARG A 86 -3.77 37.94 -15.25
N TYR A 87 -4.68 37.65 -14.34
CA TYR A 87 -5.71 38.61 -13.93
C TYR A 87 -5.75 38.90 -12.42
N ARG A 88 -4.87 38.28 -11.60
CA ARG A 88 -4.87 38.46 -10.12
C ARG A 88 -4.89 39.93 -9.69
N ASP A 89 -4.11 40.78 -10.37
CA ASP A 89 -4.01 42.21 -10.06
C ASP A 89 -5.19 43.05 -10.59
N ARG A 90 -6.11 42.44 -11.33
CA ARG A 90 -7.28 43.09 -11.95
C ARG A 90 -8.60 42.63 -11.31
N LEU A 91 -8.55 41.68 -10.43
CA LEU A 91 -9.70 41.09 -9.75
C LEU A 91 -9.80 41.62 -8.32
N ASP A 92 -11.00 41.66 -7.79
CA ASP A 92 -11.20 41.92 -6.37
C ASP A 92 -10.70 40.76 -5.50
N LYS A 93 -10.69 40.99 -4.19
CA LYS A 93 -10.20 40.00 -3.22
C LYS A 93 -11.01 38.70 -3.28
N ASP A 94 -12.33 38.81 -3.40
CA ASP A 94 -13.24 37.66 -3.37
C ASP A 94 -13.03 36.78 -4.61
N ALA A 95 -12.86 37.38 -5.80
CA ALA A 95 -12.52 36.64 -7.02
C ALA A 95 -11.16 35.95 -6.93
N GLY A 96 -10.18 36.57 -6.26
CA GLY A 96 -8.88 35.95 -5.96
C GLY A 96 -9.03 34.70 -5.09
N GLU A 97 -9.80 34.80 -4.02
CA GLU A 97 -10.08 33.67 -3.12
C GLU A 97 -10.81 32.52 -3.84
N PHE A 98 -11.80 32.83 -4.68
CA PHE A 98 -12.52 31.81 -5.47
C PHE A 98 -11.60 31.09 -6.45
N ILE A 99 -10.70 31.80 -7.10
CA ILE A 99 -9.69 31.19 -7.97
C ILE A 99 -8.76 30.28 -7.18
N ASP A 100 -8.26 30.72 -6.03
CA ASP A 100 -7.39 29.92 -5.18
C ASP A 100 -8.11 28.63 -4.69
N PHE A 101 -9.39 28.72 -4.31
CA PHE A 101 -10.20 27.54 -4.00
C PHE A 101 -10.39 26.60 -5.19
N ALA A 102 -10.60 27.12 -6.39
CA ALA A 102 -10.77 26.31 -7.60
C ALA A 102 -9.45 25.63 -7.99
N VAL A 103 -8.30 26.31 -7.89
CA VAL A 103 -6.97 25.72 -8.10
C VAL A 103 -6.70 24.60 -7.10
N GLN A 104 -6.90 24.87 -5.81
CA GLN A 104 -6.70 23.88 -4.77
C GLN A 104 -7.61 22.65 -4.93
N GLY A 105 -8.88 22.87 -5.30
CA GLY A 105 -9.83 21.83 -5.59
C GLY A 105 -9.39 20.94 -6.76
N SER A 106 -8.95 21.55 -7.84
CA SER A 106 -8.48 20.84 -9.03
C SER A 106 -7.21 20.02 -8.76
N LEU A 107 -6.21 20.59 -8.10
CA LEU A 107 -4.97 19.89 -7.72
C LEU A 107 -5.23 18.72 -6.77
N ARG A 108 -6.22 18.86 -5.90
CA ARG A 108 -6.62 17.78 -5.00
C ARG A 108 -7.28 16.64 -5.76
N MET A 109 -8.18 16.93 -6.70
CA MET A 109 -8.82 15.89 -7.54
C MET A 109 -7.78 15.14 -8.36
N GLN A 110 -6.78 15.83 -8.93
CA GLN A 110 -5.67 15.18 -9.63
C GLN A 110 -4.94 14.19 -8.72
N ARG A 111 -4.56 14.60 -7.52
CA ARG A 111 -3.89 13.70 -6.55
C ARG A 111 -4.76 12.51 -6.14
N LEU A 112 -6.08 12.71 -5.94
CA LEU A 112 -6.99 11.62 -5.64
C LEU A 112 -7.05 10.59 -6.76
N ILE A 113 -7.08 11.03 -8.02
CA ILE A 113 -7.11 10.17 -9.19
C ILE A 113 -5.76 9.43 -9.33
N GLU A 114 -4.63 10.11 -9.13
CA GLU A 114 -3.29 9.50 -9.17
C GLU A 114 -3.12 8.41 -8.10
N ASP A 115 -3.55 8.70 -6.87
CA ASP A 115 -3.50 7.74 -5.78
C ASP A 115 -4.42 6.53 -6.04
N LEU A 116 -5.63 6.76 -6.59
CA LEU A 116 -6.55 5.68 -6.95
C LEU A 116 -5.98 4.80 -8.08
N LEU A 117 -5.36 5.41 -9.09
CA LEU A 117 -4.66 4.67 -10.15
C LEU A 117 -3.49 3.86 -9.60
N THR A 118 -2.73 4.44 -8.68
CA THR A 118 -1.62 3.74 -8.01
C THR A 118 -2.13 2.57 -7.20
N PHE A 119 -3.19 2.77 -6.40
CA PHE A 119 -3.84 1.70 -5.65
C PHE A 119 -4.32 0.56 -6.56
N SER A 120 -4.94 0.89 -7.69
CA SER A 120 -5.37 -0.10 -8.69
C SER A 120 -4.19 -0.89 -9.27
N ARG A 121 -3.09 -0.22 -9.63
CA ARG A 121 -1.93 -0.82 -10.30
C ARG A 121 -1.06 -1.72 -9.42
N VAL A 122 -1.08 -1.54 -8.10
CA VAL A 122 -0.24 -2.34 -7.18
C VAL A 122 -0.43 -3.84 -7.40
N GLY A 123 -1.68 -4.31 -7.62
CA GLY A 123 -1.99 -5.72 -7.82
C GLY A 123 -1.74 -6.22 -9.24
N THR A 124 -2.06 -5.39 -10.26
CA THR A 124 -2.16 -5.82 -11.67
C THR A 124 -0.93 -5.52 -12.52
N ARG A 125 -0.17 -4.48 -12.19
CA ARG A 125 0.99 -4.01 -12.97
C ARG A 125 2.28 -3.90 -12.17
N GLY A 126 2.36 -4.53 -11.01
CA GLY A 126 3.61 -4.58 -10.25
C GLY A 126 4.69 -5.35 -10.99
N GLY A 127 5.94 -4.91 -10.85
CA GLY A 127 7.12 -5.59 -11.37
C GLY A 127 7.37 -6.94 -10.69
N ALA A 128 8.36 -7.68 -11.17
CA ALA A 128 8.82 -8.88 -10.50
C ALA A 128 9.39 -8.55 -9.12
N LEU A 129 9.19 -9.44 -8.16
CA LEU A 129 9.88 -9.36 -6.88
C LEU A 129 11.33 -9.80 -7.10
N VAL A 130 12.26 -8.89 -6.86
CA VAL A 130 13.70 -9.12 -7.03
C VAL A 130 14.44 -8.82 -5.73
N PRO A 131 15.62 -9.41 -5.50
CA PRO A 131 16.49 -8.99 -4.42
C PRO A 131 16.87 -7.52 -4.56
N ILE A 132 16.56 -6.71 -3.55
CA ILE A 132 16.87 -5.27 -3.53
C ILE A 132 17.36 -4.87 -2.13
N ASP A 133 18.37 -4.01 -2.09
CA ASP A 133 18.76 -3.32 -0.86
C ASP A 133 17.67 -2.32 -0.46
N SER A 134 17.01 -2.55 0.67
CA SER A 134 15.94 -1.66 1.13
C SER A 134 16.45 -0.27 1.53
N GLY A 135 17.74 -0.12 1.82
CA GLY A 135 18.39 1.18 2.03
C GLY A 135 18.36 2.05 0.77
N THR A 136 18.66 1.46 -0.39
CA THR A 136 18.57 2.18 -1.68
C THR A 136 17.15 2.70 -1.95
N ALA A 137 16.13 1.90 -1.67
CA ALA A 137 14.74 2.34 -1.82
C ALA A 137 14.35 3.46 -0.83
N LEU A 138 14.87 3.39 0.40
CA LEU A 138 14.69 4.48 1.38
C LEU A 138 15.39 5.76 0.94
N GLU A 139 16.60 5.69 0.43
CA GLU A 139 17.34 6.85 -0.06
C GLU A 139 16.61 7.54 -1.23
N ALA A 140 16.06 6.76 -2.18
CA ALA A 140 15.22 7.28 -3.25
C ALA A 140 13.97 8.00 -2.72
N ALA A 141 13.29 7.42 -1.72
CA ALA A 141 12.16 8.04 -1.05
C ALA A 141 12.54 9.34 -0.33
N ILE A 142 13.67 9.38 0.37
CA ILE A 142 14.19 10.59 1.02
C ILE A 142 14.50 11.68 -0.03
N ALA A 143 15.10 11.31 -1.15
CA ALA A 143 15.39 12.25 -2.23
C ALA A 143 14.11 12.86 -2.81
N SER A 144 13.06 12.07 -3.00
CA SER A 144 11.74 12.54 -3.48
C SER A 144 11.03 13.46 -2.49
N LEU A 145 11.29 13.31 -1.18
CA LEU A 145 10.71 14.11 -0.11
C LEU A 145 11.58 15.30 0.32
N ARG A 146 12.69 15.56 -0.38
CA ARG A 146 13.70 16.56 0.05
C ARG A 146 13.11 17.91 0.38
N ALA A 147 12.24 18.45 -0.48
CA ALA A 147 11.60 19.75 -0.25
C ALA A 147 10.79 19.78 1.05
N SER A 148 10.01 18.71 1.33
CA SER A 148 9.21 18.60 2.57
C SER A 148 10.09 18.40 3.81
N ILE A 149 11.21 17.70 3.67
CA ILE A 149 12.19 17.50 4.75
C ILE A 149 12.83 18.86 5.13
N ASP A 150 13.29 19.61 4.13
CA ASP A 150 13.94 20.91 4.33
C ASP A 150 12.96 21.94 4.90
N GLU A 151 11.71 22.00 4.39
CA GLU A 151 10.65 22.89 4.90
C GLU A 151 10.27 22.59 6.35
N ALA A 152 10.14 21.29 6.68
CA ALA A 152 9.77 20.86 8.03
C ALA A 152 10.97 20.80 9.00
N GLN A 153 12.20 20.99 8.50
CA GLN A 153 13.45 20.73 9.23
C GLN A 153 13.47 19.33 9.86
N ALA A 154 12.98 18.33 9.11
CA ALA A 154 12.85 16.96 9.57
C ALA A 154 14.22 16.28 9.65
N ILE A 155 14.43 15.48 10.68
CA ILE A 155 15.62 14.66 10.87
C ILE A 155 15.24 13.21 10.59
N ILE A 156 15.87 12.63 9.55
CA ILE A 156 15.65 11.23 9.18
C ILE A 156 16.92 10.44 9.48
N THR A 157 16.76 9.35 10.20
CA THR A 157 17.83 8.41 10.54
C THR A 157 17.38 6.99 10.20
N HIS A 158 18.34 6.11 9.95
CA HIS A 158 18.03 4.69 9.75
C HIS A 158 19.17 3.80 10.24
N ASP A 159 18.83 2.57 10.59
CA ASP A 159 19.78 1.50 10.82
C ASP A 159 20.37 1.01 9.48
N ARG A 160 21.29 0.05 9.54
CA ARG A 160 21.66 -0.71 8.34
C ARG A 160 20.46 -1.55 7.91
N LEU A 161 19.88 -1.21 6.75
CA LEU A 161 18.72 -1.92 6.24
C LEU A 161 19.13 -3.17 5.44
N PRO A 162 18.29 -4.22 5.45
CA PRO A 162 18.60 -5.49 4.80
C PRO A 162 18.27 -5.50 3.31
N ALA A 163 18.81 -6.50 2.60
CA ALA A 163 18.30 -6.90 1.31
C ALA A 163 17.00 -7.71 1.48
N VAL A 164 15.98 -7.36 0.73
CA VAL A 164 14.64 -7.95 0.76
C VAL A 164 14.19 -8.34 -0.64
N LEU A 165 13.25 -9.29 -0.73
CA LEU A 165 12.61 -9.65 -1.99
C LEU A 165 11.43 -8.70 -2.23
N ALA A 166 11.58 -7.73 -3.14
CA ALA A 166 10.57 -6.70 -3.36
C ALA A 166 10.55 -6.19 -4.82
N ASP A 167 9.46 -5.51 -5.16
CA ASP A 167 9.36 -4.64 -6.33
C ASP A 167 9.99 -3.28 -5.97
N PRO A 168 11.06 -2.85 -6.65
CA PRO A 168 11.80 -1.63 -6.30
C PRO A 168 10.94 -0.38 -6.25
N VAL A 169 10.06 -0.21 -7.24
CA VAL A 169 9.18 0.97 -7.35
C VAL A 169 8.13 0.99 -6.24
N GLN A 170 7.59 -0.17 -5.92
CA GLN A 170 6.60 -0.28 -4.84
C GLN A 170 7.22 -0.10 -3.46
N LEU A 171 8.46 -0.58 -3.25
CA LEU A 171 9.15 -0.40 -1.99
C LEU A 171 9.53 1.07 -1.75
N GLU A 172 10.01 1.78 -2.78
CA GLU A 172 10.22 3.23 -2.75
C GLU A 172 8.93 3.97 -2.41
N HIS A 173 7.82 3.61 -3.07
CA HIS A 173 6.53 4.24 -2.81
C HIS A 173 6.01 3.98 -1.38
N LEU A 174 6.23 2.78 -0.84
CA LEU A 174 5.92 2.45 0.54
C LEU A 174 6.67 3.37 1.52
N PHE A 175 7.99 3.52 1.36
CA PHE A 175 8.79 4.43 2.18
C PHE A 175 8.37 5.90 1.99
N THR A 176 8.12 6.34 0.77
CA THR A 176 7.66 7.71 0.47
C THR A 176 6.36 8.02 1.22
N ASN A 177 5.39 7.10 1.24
CA ASN A 177 4.14 7.29 1.96
C ASN A 177 4.33 7.30 3.48
N LEU A 178 5.10 6.37 4.05
CA LEU A 178 5.29 6.27 5.49
C LEU A 178 6.12 7.44 6.03
N VAL A 179 7.25 7.76 5.40
CA VAL A 179 8.10 8.89 5.78
C VAL A 179 7.38 10.21 5.55
N GLY A 180 6.67 10.36 4.44
CA GLY A 180 5.86 11.54 4.16
C GLY A 180 4.75 11.77 5.19
N ASN A 181 4.11 10.71 5.67
CA ASN A 181 3.15 10.79 6.76
C ASN A 181 3.81 11.20 8.08
N ALA A 182 4.98 10.66 8.40
CA ALA A 182 5.75 11.02 9.60
C ALA A 182 6.12 12.53 9.62
N ILE A 183 6.50 13.08 8.48
CA ILE A 183 6.81 14.52 8.33
C ILE A 183 5.52 15.36 8.44
N LYS A 184 4.46 14.90 7.82
CA LYS A 184 3.18 15.63 7.74
C LYS A 184 2.45 15.70 9.07
N PHE A 185 2.32 14.60 9.81
CA PHE A 185 1.57 14.51 11.06
C PHE A 185 2.43 14.85 12.28
N ARG A 186 3.30 15.85 12.11
CA ARG A 186 4.15 16.37 13.19
C ARG A 186 3.34 17.13 14.22
N GLY A 187 3.85 17.16 15.48
CA GLY A 187 3.40 18.06 16.51
C GLY A 187 4.12 19.42 16.43
N ALA A 188 4.27 20.08 17.57
CA ALA A 188 4.94 21.38 17.67
C ALA A 188 6.47 21.31 17.50
N VAL A 189 7.07 20.11 17.59
CA VAL A 189 8.51 19.89 17.49
C VAL A 189 8.87 19.42 16.08
N ALA A 190 10.11 19.71 15.67
CA ALA A 190 10.63 19.23 14.38
C ALA A 190 10.46 17.69 14.25
N PRO A 191 10.02 17.19 13.08
CA PRO A 191 9.82 15.76 12.88
C PRO A 191 11.15 15.01 13.00
N ARG A 192 11.11 13.91 13.75
CA ARG A 192 12.20 12.95 13.83
C ARG A 192 11.67 11.60 13.36
N VAL A 193 12.25 11.09 12.29
CA VAL A 193 11.84 9.80 11.71
C VAL A 193 13.02 8.84 11.80
N HIS A 194 12.77 7.65 12.30
CA HIS A 194 13.77 6.59 12.37
C HIS A 194 13.26 5.35 11.64
N VAL A 195 14.06 4.80 10.73
CA VAL A 195 13.75 3.57 10.00
C VAL A 195 14.64 2.46 10.50
N GLY A 196 14.04 1.43 11.08
CA GLY A 196 14.74 0.28 11.62
C GLY A 196 14.36 -1.02 10.92
N ALA A 197 15.17 -2.08 11.16
CA ALA A 197 14.90 -3.42 10.68
C ALA A 197 15.32 -4.47 11.72
N ALA A 198 14.48 -5.50 11.89
CA ALA A 198 14.76 -6.65 12.74
C ALA A 198 14.37 -7.93 12.00
N LEU A 199 15.15 -9.00 12.19
CA LEU A 199 14.85 -10.33 11.61
C LEU A 199 14.01 -11.13 12.60
N ASP A 200 12.88 -11.64 12.14
CA ASP A 200 12.01 -12.52 12.93
C ASP A 200 11.47 -13.65 12.04
N GLY A 201 11.66 -14.90 12.46
CA GLY A 201 11.15 -16.10 11.78
C GLY A 201 11.52 -16.20 10.29
N GLY A 202 12.68 -15.68 9.87
CA GLY A 202 13.14 -15.69 8.47
C GLY A 202 12.52 -14.60 7.60
N ARG A 203 11.81 -13.66 8.21
CA ARG A 203 11.28 -12.45 7.54
C ARG A 203 11.84 -11.20 8.20
N TRP A 204 12.06 -10.18 7.43
CA TRP A 204 12.42 -8.86 7.95
C TRP A 204 11.18 -8.10 8.40
N ILE A 205 11.21 -7.58 9.61
CA ILE A 205 10.27 -6.58 10.11
C ILE A 205 10.97 -5.24 9.96
N LEU A 206 10.46 -4.40 9.06
CA LEU A 206 10.90 -3.02 8.93
C LEU A 206 9.96 -2.11 9.72
N SER A 207 10.50 -1.04 10.27
CA SER A 207 9.74 -0.07 11.07
C SER A 207 10.03 1.35 10.63
N VAL A 208 9.01 2.20 10.64
CA VAL A 208 9.13 3.65 10.46
C VAL A 208 8.50 4.32 11.66
N ARG A 209 9.35 4.89 12.52
CA ARG A 209 8.96 5.55 13.77
C ARG A 209 9.05 7.06 13.65
N ASP A 210 8.05 7.76 14.15
CA ASP A 210 8.02 9.22 14.23
C ASP A 210 7.75 9.73 15.67
N ASN A 211 7.95 11.01 15.89
CA ASN A 211 7.62 11.74 17.11
C ASN A 211 6.38 12.65 16.93
N GLY A 212 5.49 12.29 16.03
CA GLY A 212 4.31 13.10 15.67
C GLY A 212 3.18 13.06 16.68
N ILE A 213 1.99 13.45 16.22
CA ILE A 213 0.78 13.59 17.07
C ILE A 213 0.24 12.26 17.60
N GLY A 214 0.67 11.13 17.03
CA GLY A 214 0.15 9.80 17.37
C GLY A 214 -1.24 9.53 16.84
N ILE A 215 -1.70 8.29 17.06
CA ILE A 215 -2.99 7.76 16.59
C ILE A 215 -3.66 7.05 17.75
N ASP A 216 -4.96 7.33 17.96
CA ASP A 216 -5.76 6.62 18.95
C ASP A 216 -5.97 5.16 18.49
N PRO A 217 -5.78 4.16 19.38
CA PRO A 217 -5.90 2.74 19.06
C PRO A 217 -7.23 2.34 18.37
N GLN A 218 -8.32 3.01 18.67
CA GLN A 218 -9.62 2.74 18.02
C GLN A 218 -9.61 2.92 16.50
N TYR A 219 -8.60 3.61 15.95
CA TYR A 219 -8.48 3.87 14.51
C TYR A 219 -7.47 2.99 13.79
N PHE A 220 -6.73 2.11 14.46
CA PHE A 220 -5.64 1.34 13.87
C PHE A 220 -6.05 0.52 12.64
N GLU A 221 -7.24 -0.04 12.62
CA GLU A 221 -7.74 -0.75 11.45
C GLU A 221 -8.28 0.21 10.38
N ARG A 222 -8.88 1.32 10.80
CA ARG A 222 -9.52 2.26 9.90
C ARG A 222 -8.56 3.08 9.06
N ILE A 223 -7.34 3.34 9.54
CA ILE A 223 -6.34 4.13 8.80
C ILE A 223 -5.87 3.47 7.51
N PHE A 224 -6.05 2.16 7.36
CA PHE A 224 -5.72 1.41 6.14
C PHE A 224 -6.90 1.29 5.16
N VAL A 225 -8.07 1.83 5.49
CA VAL A 225 -9.24 1.83 4.61
C VAL A 225 -9.16 3.05 3.67
N ILE A 226 -9.51 2.85 2.38
CA ILE A 226 -9.48 3.90 1.36
C ILE A 226 -10.38 5.07 1.77
N PHE A 227 -9.92 6.30 1.54
CA PHE A 227 -10.63 7.56 1.86
C PHE A 227 -10.87 7.81 3.36
N GLN A 228 -10.33 7.00 4.25
CA GLN A 228 -10.42 7.26 5.68
C GLN A 228 -9.38 8.29 6.10
N ARG A 229 -9.84 9.25 6.91
CA ARG A 229 -9.02 10.33 7.47
C ARG A 229 -9.44 10.55 8.91
N LEU A 230 -8.47 10.83 9.79
CA LEU A 230 -8.70 11.07 11.21
C LEU A 230 -8.78 12.56 11.53
N HIS A 231 -8.15 13.40 10.71
CA HIS A 231 -8.07 14.86 10.91
C HIS A 231 -8.73 15.61 9.77
N GLY A 232 -9.13 16.86 10.06
CA GLY A 232 -9.72 17.78 9.11
C GLY A 232 -8.83 18.07 7.90
N ARG A 233 -9.45 18.58 6.82
CA ARG A 233 -8.72 18.85 5.56
C ARG A 233 -7.82 20.07 5.67
N GLU A 234 -8.17 21.00 6.52
CA GLU A 234 -7.44 22.26 6.75
C GLU A 234 -6.20 22.05 7.62
N GLU A 235 -6.26 21.05 8.49
CA GLU A 235 -5.18 20.75 9.44
C GLU A 235 -4.05 19.92 8.77
N TYR A 236 -4.41 18.84 8.06
CA TYR A 236 -3.43 17.98 7.39
C TYR A 236 -3.89 17.64 5.97
N PRO A 237 -3.16 18.10 4.92
CA PRO A 237 -3.53 17.81 3.53
C PRO A 237 -3.33 16.33 3.21
N GLY A 238 -4.17 15.77 2.30
CA GLY A 238 -4.00 14.39 1.82
C GLY A 238 -5.30 13.78 1.31
N THR A 239 -5.19 12.65 0.65
CA THR A 239 -6.27 11.94 -0.04
C THR A 239 -6.94 10.87 0.82
N GLY A 240 -6.24 10.33 1.83
CA GLY A 240 -6.69 9.19 2.63
C GLY A 240 -6.51 7.84 1.92
N ILE A 241 -5.67 7.77 0.87
CA ILE A 241 -5.40 6.54 0.12
C ILE A 241 -4.00 5.98 0.41
N GLY A 242 -3.05 6.83 0.80
CA GLY A 242 -1.63 6.45 0.95
C GLY A 242 -1.38 5.23 1.84
N LEU A 243 -2.00 5.15 3.03
CA LEU A 243 -1.84 3.97 3.90
C LEU A 243 -2.55 2.72 3.36
N ALA A 244 -3.63 2.87 2.62
CA ALA A 244 -4.26 1.75 1.93
C ALA A 244 -3.36 1.21 0.79
N ILE A 245 -2.63 2.09 0.09
CA ILE A 245 -1.59 1.71 -0.87
C ILE A 245 -0.47 0.95 -0.15
N CYS A 246 0.02 1.45 1.00
CA CYS A 246 1.04 0.76 1.79
C CYS A 246 0.61 -0.66 2.15
N LYS A 247 -0.62 -0.83 2.63
CA LYS A 247 -1.17 -2.15 2.95
C LYS A 247 -1.21 -3.06 1.73
N LYS A 248 -1.74 -2.59 0.61
CA LYS A 248 -1.84 -3.36 -0.64
C LYS A 248 -0.45 -3.76 -1.18
N ILE A 249 0.55 -2.87 -1.08
CA ILE A 249 1.94 -3.19 -1.44
C ILE A 249 2.46 -4.33 -0.57
N VAL A 250 2.37 -4.19 0.75
CA VAL A 250 2.90 -5.18 1.68
C VAL A 250 2.21 -6.53 1.53
N GLU A 251 0.89 -6.55 1.37
CA GLU A 251 0.11 -7.78 1.11
C GLU A 251 0.51 -8.45 -0.21
N ARG A 252 0.76 -7.69 -1.28
CA ARG A 252 1.29 -8.22 -2.55
C ARG A 252 2.65 -8.89 -2.39
N HIS A 253 3.48 -8.40 -1.47
CA HIS A 253 4.78 -9.00 -1.12
C HIS A 253 4.64 -10.17 -0.11
N GLY A 254 3.42 -10.62 0.16
CA GLY A 254 3.13 -11.69 1.11
C GLY A 254 3.43 -11.31 2.56
N GLY A 255 3.50 -10.01 2.87
CA GLY A 255 3.75 -9.47 4.19
C GLY A 255 2.49 -9.04 4.93
N ARG A 256 2.70 -8.45 6.09
CA ARG A 256 1.67 -7.76 6.87
C ARG A 256 2.18 -6.37 7.28
N ILE A 257 1.27 -5.41 7.43
CA ILE A 257 1.54 -4.08 7.98
C ILE A 257 0.67 -3.84 9.20
N TRP A 258 1.22 -3.19 10.24
CA TRP A 258 0.48 -2.78 11.43
C TRP A 258 1.08 -1.52 12.01
N VAL A 259 0.45 -0.99 13.07
CA VAL A 259 0.83 0.26 13.71
C VAL A 259 0.83 0.09 15.22
N GLU A 260 1.77 0.76 15.88
CA GLU A 260 1.80 0.98 17.31
C GLU A 260 1.91 2.49 17.54
N SER A 261 1.00 3.05 18.34
CA SER A 261 0.94 4.49 18.53
C SER A 261 0.17 4.82 19.79
N GLN A 262 0.48 5.98 20.36
CA GLN A 262 -0.29 6.64 21.41
C GLN A 262 -0.43 8.12 21.09
N PRO A 263 -1.61 8.75 21.30
CA PRO A 263 -1.79 10.17 21.13
C PRO A 263 -0.72 10.99 21.88
N GLY A 264 -0.06 11.90 21.16
CA GLY A 264 1.00 12.75 21.70
C GLY A 264 2.39 12.11 21.84
N SER A 265 2.55 10.80 21.50
CA SER A 265 3.82 10.09 21.68
C SER A 265 4.45 9.60 20.38
N GLY A 266 3.86 9.98 19.23
CA GLY A 266 4.31 9.53 17.91
C GLY A 266 3.72 8.20 17.49
N THR A 267 4.17 7.73 16.31
CA THR A 267 3.67 6.51 15.68
C THR A 267 4.83 5.65 15.19
N THR A 268 4.64 4.34 15.24
CA THR A 268 5.53 3.38 14.58
C THR A 268 4.71 2.48 13.68
N PHE A 269 4.97 2.57 12.40
CA PHE A 269 4.45 1.62 11.42
C PHE A 269 5.45 0.49 11.24
N PHE A 270 4.95 -0.74 11.26
CA PHE A 270 5.72 -1.94 11.03
C PHE A 270 5.20 -2.67 9.80
N PHE A 271 6.10 -3.26 9.02
CA PHE A 271 5.73 -4.13 7.91
C PHE A 271 6.75 -5.23 7.69
N THR A 272 6.29 -6.39 7.18
CA THR A 272 7.16 -7.54 6.95
C THR A 272 7.42 -7.76 5.47
N LEU A 273 8.67 -8.10 5.15
CA LEU A 273 9.09 -8.54 3.81
C LEU A 273 9.90 -9.83 3.90
N ALA A 274 9.89 -10.61 2.83
CA ALA A 274 10.75 -11.78 2.74
C ALA A 274 12.22 -11.37 2.63
N ALA A 275 13.11 -12.07 3.34
CA ALA A 275 14.53 -11.90 3.14
C ALA A 275 14.89 -12.26 1.68
N ALA A 276 15.77 -11.48 1.07
CA ALA A 276 16.41 -11.93 -0.15
C ALA A 276 17.22 -13.18 0.24
N SER A 277 16.89 -14.35 -0.30
CA SER A 277 17.76 -15.50 -0.15
C SER A 277 19.11 -15.13 -0.73
N GLU A 278 20.16 -15.19 0.07
CA GLU A 278 21.51 -15.23 -0.49
C GLU A 278 21.50 -16.40 -1.49
N SER A 279 21.60 -16.10 -2.79
CA SER A 279 21.93 -17.15 -3.76
C SER A 279 23.31 -17.67 -3.39
N PRO A 280 23.46 -18.98 -3.26
CA PRO A 280 24.74 -19.60 -2.92
C PRO A 280 25.83 -19.29 -3.96
#